data_e0070f69f6c92e695e095b8b10ddc178
#
_entry.id   e0070f69f6c92e695e095b8b10ddc178
#
_cell.length_a   1.000
_cell.length_b   1.000
_cell.length_c   1.000
_cell.angle_alpha   90.00
_cell.angle_beta   90.00
_cell.angle_gamma   90.00
#
_symmetry.space_group_name_H-M   'P 1'
#
loop_
_entity.id
_entity.type
_entity.pdbx_description
1 polymer ?
#
loop_
_entity_poly.entity_id
_entity_poly.type
_entity_poly.pdbx_seq_one_letter_code
_entity_poly.pdbx_strand_id
1 'polypeptide(L)'
;YLLRSTATRSLPTDDDLFRTISRGVHGTSMIPWVALPEPDRWALVAHLKTLSLDFAEDEAPAPEPVPDPPAVTPELLAAGRALFEKSACVGCHGPEGHGDGAAAAELRDASGHPITPRDFTGTRFRRGGDVRAIYLTLRTGLDGTPMGSYAKLLTPADTWAIAAYGESLGPRAHVPAPGGTLCPATASTDPEEQLGARLAAANPGADGQGP
;
A
#
# COMPACT_ATOMS: atom_id res chain seq x y z
N TYR A 1 -13.89 -0.05 -0.28
CA TYR A 1 -12.65 0.09 -1.10
C TYR A 1 -11.41 0.07 -0.21
N LEU A 2 -10.72 -1.05 -0.22
CA LEU A 2 -9.59 -1.32 0.68
C LEU A 2 -8.39 -0.39 0.44
N LEU A 3 -8.00 -0.21 -0.82
CA LEU A 3 -6.81 0.56 -1.23
C LEU A 3 -7.23 1.85 -1.92
N ARG A 4 -7.10 2.98 -1.24
CA ARG A 4 -7.40 4.30 -1.76
C ARG A 4 -6.43 5.35 -1.22
N SER A 5 -6.28 6.43 -1.94
CA SER A 5 -5.50 7.60 -1.52
C SER A 5 -6.31 8.66 -0.78
N THR A 6 -7.63 8.52 -0.79
CA THR A 6 -8.58 9.43 -0.15
C THR A 6 -8.77 9.11 1.34
N ALA A 7 -9.45 9.97 2.07
CA ALA A 7 -9.72 9.78 3.49
C ALA A 7 -10.49 8.47 3.77
N THR A 8 -10.38 7.97 5.00
CA THR A 8 -11.08 6.74 5.42
C THR A 8 -12.59 6.83 5.17
N ARG A 9 -13.19 5.75 4.69
CA ARG A 9 -14.61 5.61 4.37
C ARG A 9 -15.12 6.52 3.23
N SER A 10 -14.23 7.07 2.40
CA SER A 10 -14.62 7.79 1.20
C SER A 10 -14.36 6.95 -0.06
N LEU A 11 -14.86 7.45 -1.19
CA LEU A 11 -14.62 6.80 -2.48
C LEU A 11 -13.14 6.87 -2.87
N PRO A 12 -12.61 5.84 -3.54
CA PRO A 12 -11.30 5.89 -4.17
C PRO A 12 -11.33 6.82 -5.38
N THR A 13 -10.19 7.41 -5.71
CA THR A 13 -10.02 8.12 -6.98
C THR A 13 -9.98 7.13 -8.15
N ASP A 14 -10.15 7.65 -9.37
CA ASP A 14 -9.99 6.86 -10.59
C ASP A 14 -8.56 6.27 -10.69
N ASP A 15 -7.54 7.04 -10.26
CA ASP A 15 -6.15 6.57 -10.17
C ASP A 15 -5.97 5.42 -9.17
N ASP A 16 -6.69 5.42 -8.05
CA ASP A 16 -6.65 4.32 -7.09
C ASP A 16 -7.22 3.04 -7.69
N LEU A 17 -8.34 3.14 -8.40
CA LEU A 17 -8.96 2.01 -9.10
C LEU A 17 -8.03 1.50 -10.22
N PHE A 18 -7.50 2.41 -11.04
CA PHE A 18 -6.57 2.08 -12.11
C PHE A 18 -5.31 1.38 -11.58
N ARG A 19 -4.74 1.90 -10.49
CA ARG A 19 -3.57 1.30 -9.82
C ARG A 19 -3.89 -0.08 -9.27
N THR A 20 -5.06 -0.27 -8.67
CA THR A 20 -5.51 -1.55 -8.13
C THR A 20 -5.68 -2.58 -9.23
N ILE A 21 -6.29 -2.23 -10.37
CA ILE A 21 -6.40 -3.10 -11.55
C ILE A 21 -5.01 -3.43 -12.08
N SER A 22 -4.16 -2.42 -12.25
CA SER A 22 -2.84 -2.59 -12.85
C SER A 22 -1.91 -3.46 -12.02
N ARG A 23 -1.88 -3.27 -10.69
CA ARG A 23 -0.93 -3.94 -9.78
C ARG A 23 -1.51 -5.17 -9.07
N GLY A 24 -2.82 -5.35 -9.15
CA GLY A 24 -3.51 -6.34 -8.32
C GLY A 24 -3.47 -5.96 -6.83
N VAL A 25 -3.83 -6.90 -5.98
CA VAL A 25 -3.78 -6.76 -4.52
C VAL A 25 -3.01 -7.95 -3.95
N HIS A 26 -1.77 -7.73 -3.54
CA HIS A 26 -0.91 -8.77 -3.02
C HIS A 26 -1.56 -9.57 -1.87
N GLY A 27 -1.41 -10.89 -1.90
CA GLY A 27 -1.99 -11.80 -0.92
C GLY A 27 -3.49 -12.03 -1.09
N THR A 28 -4.03 -11.70 -2.27
CA THR A 28 -5.43 -12.01 -2.67
C THR A 28 -5.45 -12.64 -4.05
N SER A 29 -6.64 -13.08 -4.51
CA SER A 29 -6.85 -13.57 -5.89
C SER A 29 -6.92 -12.46 -6.94
N MET A 30 -6.81 -11.19 -6.57
CA MET A 30 -6.74 -10.08 -7.51
C MET A 30 -5.33 -9.94 -8.07
N ILE A 31 -5.09 -10.58 -9.22
CA ILE A 31 -3.80 -10.55 -9.92
C ILE A 31 -3.57 -9.21 -10.64
N PRO A 32 -2.31 -8.84 -10.98
CA PRO A 32 -2.01 -7.68 -11.82
C PRO A 32 -2.54 -7.83 -13.23
N TRP A 33 -3.13 -6.77 -13.79
CA TRP A 33 -3.66 -6.73 -15.15
C TRP A 33 -2.86 -5.80 -16.07
N VAL A 34 -1.57 -5.66 -15.83
CA VAL A 34 -0.66 -4.83 -16.67
C VAL A 34 -0.52 -5.36 -18.10
N ALA A 35 -0.90 -6.62 -18.36
CA ALA A 35 -0.95 -7.18 -19.71
C ALA A 35 -2.07 -6.57 -20.58
N LEU A 36 -3.09 -5.96 -19.96
CA LEU A 36 -4.10 -5.21 -20.70
C LEU A 36 -3.53 -3.85 -21.11
N PRO A 37 -3.85 -3.37 -22.33
CA PRO A 37 -3.54 -2.00 -22.75
C PRO A 37 -4.06 -0.96 -21.73
N GLU A 38 -3.33 0.14 -21.60
CA GLU A 38 -3.72 1.20 -20.67
C GLU A 38 -5.15 1.73 -20.91
N PRO A 39 -5.58 2.00 -22.16
CA PRO A 39 -6.95 2.43 -22.43
C PRO A 39 -8.02 1.45 -21.94
N ASP A 40 -7.76 0.13 -22.05
CA ASP A 40 -8.69 -0.90 -21.59
C ASP A 40 -8.79 -0.91 -20.06
N ARG A 41 -7.69 -0.69 -19.36
CA ARG A 41 -7.70 -0.56 -17.90
C ARG A 41 -8.48 0.67 -17.44
N TRP A 42 -8.38 1.80 -18.16
CA TRP A 42 -9.21 2.98 -17.92
C TRP A 42 -10.68 2.74 -18.23
N ALA A 43 -10.99 1.99 -19.30
CA ALA A 43 -12.36 1.57 -19.61
C ALA A 43 -12.94 0.68 -18.50
N LEU A 44 -12.13 -0.20 -17.90
CA LEU A 44 -12.53 -0.99 -16.73
C LEU A 44 -12.83 -0.09 -15.52
N VAL A 45 -12.03 0.94 -15.26
CA VAL A 45 -12.32 1.91 -14.18
C VAL A 45 -13.68 2.57 -14.41
N ALA A 46 -13.93 3.09 -15.62
CA ALA A 46 -15.20 3.72 -15.96
C ALA A 46 -16.38 2.73 -15.77
N HIS A 47 -16.22 1.48 -16.23
CA HIS A 47 -17.25 0.47 -16.08
C HIS A 47 -17.50 0.11 -14.60
N LEU A 48 -16.46 -0.09 -13.79
CA LEU A 48 -16.60 -0.41 -12.37
C LEU A 48 -17.41 0.67 -11.62
N LYS A 49 -17.23 1.93 -11.98
CA LYS A 49 -18.00 3.04 -11.37
C LYS A 49 -19.49 2.94 -11.68
N THR A 50 -19.88 2.35 -12.80
CA THR A 50 -21.31 2.14 -13.11
C THR A 50 -21.95 1.01 -12.32
N LEU A 51 -21.16 0.16 -11.66
CA LEU A 51 -21.64 -0.99 -10.89
C LEU A 51 -21.94 -0.65 -9.41
N SER A 52 -21.57 0.54 -8.95
CA SER A 52 -21.84 0.99 -7.57
C SER A 52 -22.60 2.31 -7.57
N LEU A 53 -23.70 2.33 -6.82
CA LEU A 53 -24.49 3.54 -6.63
C LEU A 53 -23.71 4.65 -5.93
N ASP A 54 -22.73 4.31 -5.11
CA ASP A 54 -21.91 5.29 -4.40
C ASP A 54 -21.25 6.29 -5.37
N PHE A 55 -20.78 5.80 -6.54
CA PHE A 55 -20.19 6.68 -7.57
C PHE A 55 -21.20 7.50 -8.37
N ALA A 56 -22.50 7.16 -8.29
CA ALA A 56 -23.55 7.95 -8.91
C ALA A 56 -24.02 9.09 -8.00
N GLU A 57 -23.86 8.93 -6.69
CA GLU A 57 -24.36 9.87 -5.67
C GLU A 57 -23.25 10.79 -5.15
N ASP A 58 -22.00 10.30 -5.11
CA ASP A 58 -20.87 11.01 -4.53
C ASP A 58 -19.66 11.06 -5.47
N GLU A 59 -18.83 12.09 -5.30
CA GLU A 59 -17.51 12.20 -5.93
C GLU A 59 -16.40 11.82 -4.94
N ALA A 60 -15.32 11.24 -5.47
CA ALA A 60 -14.14 10.96 -4.67
C ALA A 60 -13.52 12.29 -4.18
N PRO A 61 -13.26 12.45 -2.87
CA PRO A 61 -12.59 13.63 -2.37
C PRO A 61 -11.13 13.68 -2.86
N ALA A 62 -10.49 14.83 -2.65
CA ALA A 62 -9.06 14.96 -2.94
C ALA A 62 -8.23 13.90 -2.16
N PRO A 63 -7.18 13.35 -2.78
CA PRO A 63 -6.26 12.43 -2.11
C PRO A 63 -5.62 13.07 -0.87
N GLU A 64 -5.33 12.23 0.13
CA GLU A 64 -4.49 12.62 1.27
C GLU A 64 -3.11 13.09 0.76
N PRO A 65 -2.64 14.24 1.21
CA PRO A 65 -1.33 14.72 0.80
C PRO A 65 -0.22 13.79 1.30
N VAL A 66 0.69 13.44 0.41
CA VAL A 66 1.90 12.68 0.73
C VAL A 66 3.10 13.59 0.48
N PRO A 67 3.59 14.31 1.50
CA PRO A 67 4.77 15.15 1.36
C PRO A 67 6.00 14.33 0.95
N ASP A 68 7.12 14.99 0.63
CA ASP A 68 8.36 14.27 0.39
C ASP A 68 8.86 13.59 1.67
N PRO A 69 9.32 12.34 1.58
CA PRO A 69 9.84 11.62 2.73
C PRO A 69 11.11 12.29 3.25
N PRO A 70 11.30 12.38 4.57
CA PRO A 70 12.55 12.84 5.14
C PRO A 70 13.66 11.84 4.87
N ALA A 71 14.91 12.27 5.00
CA ALA A 71 16.05 11.36 4.98
C ALA A 71 15.93 10.34 6.12
N VAL A 72 16.15 9.06 5.80
CA VAL A 72 16.14 8.01 6.81
C VAL A 72 17.44 8.07 7.61
N THR A 73 17.32 8.37 8.90
CA THR A 73 18.45 8.43 9.83
C THR A 73 18.22 7.46 11.01
N PRO A 74 19.27 7.08 11.75
CA PRO A 74 19.10 6.25 12.95
C PRO A 74 18.15 6.88 13.98
N GLU A 75 18.15 8.21 14.12
CA GLU A 75 17.29 8.95 15.02
C GLU A 75 15.82 8.88 14.58
N LEU A 76 15.55 8.98 13.26
CA LEU A 76 14.21 8.83 12.71
C LEU A 76 13.68 7.41 12.95
N LEU A 77 14.51 6.38 12.77
CA LEU A 77 14.12 4.99 13.01
C LEU A 77 13.85 4.74 14.50
N ALA A 78 14.68 5.28 15.38
CA ALA A 78 14.47 5.17 16.83
C ALA A 78 13.17 5.88 17.27
N ALA A 79 12.88 7.06 16.74
CA ALA A 79 11.63 7.78 16.98
C ALA A 79 10.43 6.97 16.43
N GLY A 80 10.55 6.39 15.24
CA GLY A 80 9.54 5.55 14.62
C GLY A 80 9.21 4.32 15.46
N ARG A 81 10.23 3.64 16.00
CA ARG A 81 10.06 2.52 16.92
C ARG A 81 9.30 2.93 18.19
N ALA A 82 9.73 4.01 18.82
CA ALA A 82 9.07 4.50 20.04
C ALA A 82 7.60 4.89 19.79
N LEU A 83 7.31 5.52 18.63
CA LEU A 83 5.95 5.84 18.22
C LEU A 83 5.12 4.60 17.89
N PHE A 84 5.70 3.60 17.26
CA PHE A 84 5.06 2.31 16.95
C PHE A 84 4.59 1.61 18.23
N GLU A 85 5.42 1.61 19.27
CA GLU A 85 5.10 1.08 20.59
C GLU A 85 4.00 1.94 21.27
N LYS A 86 4.18 3.26 21.31
CA LYS A 86 3.27 4.21 21.96
C LYS A 86 1.88 4.26 21.33
N SER A 87 1.79 4.10 20.00
CA SER A 87 0.55 4.17 19.23
C SER A 87 -0.19 2.82 19.17
N ALA A 88 0.17 1.88 20.04
CA ALA A 88 -0.43 0.55 20.17
C ALA A 88 -0.34 -0.34 18.91
N CYS A 89 0.54 -0.02 17.95
CA CYS A 89 0.74 -0.82 16.74
C CYS A 89 1.20 -2.24 17.09
N VAL A 90 2.01 -2.36 18.15
CA VAL A 90 2.52 -3.65 18.67
C VAL A 90 1.39 -4.61 19.08
N GLY A 91 0.21 -4.09 19.46
CA GLY A 91 -0.91 -4.94 19.87
C GLY A 91 -1.38 -5.89 18.78
N CYS A 92 -1.30 -5.47 17.53
CA CYS A 92 -1.63 -6.28 16.36
C CYS A 92 -0.38 -6.80 15.65
N HIS A 93 0.60 -5.91 15.41
CA HIS A 93 1.77 -6.23 14.57
C HIS A 93 2.91 -6.91 15.31
N GLY A 94 2.85 -6.98 16.66
CA GLY A 94 3.94 -7.51 17.47
C GLY A 94 5.13 -6.54 17.63
N PRO A 95 6.01 -6.74 18.60
CA PRO A 95 7.13 -5.82 18.89
C PRO A 95 8.19 -5.79 17.78
N GLU A 96 8.33 -6.88 17.04
CA GLU A 96 9.27 -7.05 15.93
C GLU A 96 8.58 -6.93 14.57
N GLY A 97 7.26 -6.67 14.55
CA GLY A 97 6.48 -6.48 13.33
C GLY A 97 6.12 -7.75 12.56
N HIS A 98 6.16 -8.92 13.21
CA HIS A 98 5.82 -10.21 12.59
C HIS A 98 4.31 -10.45 12.40
N GLY A 99 3.44 -9.54 12.85
CA GLY A 99 2.00 -9.73 12.81
C GLY A 99 1.48 -10.66 13.91
N ASP A 100 2.24 -10.87 14.94
CA ASP A 100 2.05 -11.81 16.06
C ASP A 100 1.70 -11.09 17.38
N GLY A 101 1.20 -9.86 17.30
CA GLY A 101 0.76 -9.12 18.47
C GLY A 101 -0.37 -9.82 19.23
N ALA A 102 -0.51 -9.51 20.51
CA ALA A 102 -1.46 -10.18 21.41
C ALA A 102 -2.91 -10.17 20.90
N ALA A 103 -3.30 -9.15 20.13
CA ALA A 103 -4.64 -9.05 19.53
C ALA A 103 -4.76 -9.74 18.17
N ALA A 104 -3.66 -10.21 17.57
CA ALA A 104 -3.64 -10.69 16.19
C ALA A 104 -4.64 -11.84 15.91
N ALA A 105 -4.76 -12.78 16.83
CA ALA A 105 -5.64 -13.94 16.68
C ALA A 105 -7.14 -13.60 16.70
N GLU A 106 -7.49 -12.47 17.32
CA GLU A 106 -8.89 -12.04 17.49
C GLU A 106 -9.38 -11.13 16.36
N LEU A 107 -8.48 -10.71 15.44
CA LEU A 107 -8.84 -9.77 14.40
C LEU A 107 -9.76 -10.39 13.36
N ARG A 108 -10.78 -9.61 12.98
CA ARG A 108 -11.74 -9.95 11.94
C ARG A 108 -11.91 -8.79 10.98
N ASP A 109 -12.15 -9.09 9.72
CA ASP A 109 -12.58 -8.09 8.75
C ASP A 109 -14.06 -7.68 8.95
N ALA A 110 -14.53 -6.72 8.16
CA ALA A 110 -15.91 -6.24 8.23
C ALA A 110 -16.96 -7.31 7.92
N SER A 111 -16.56 -8.42 7.29
CA SER A 111 -17.42 -9.58 6.98
C SER A 111 -17.34 -10.67 8.07
N GLY A 112 -16.56 -10.44 9.15
CA GLY A 112 -16.37 -11.38 10.24
C GLY A 112 -15.33 -12.48 9.99
N HIS A 113 -14.63 -12.45 8.85
CA HIS A 113 -13.59 -13.43 8.57
C HIS A 113 -12.29 -13.12 9.32
N PRO A 114 -11.57 -14.14 9.80
CA PRO A 114 -10.26 -13.94 10.39
C PRO A 114 -9.31 -13.20 9.45
N ILE A 115 -8.59 -12.23 9.99
CA ILE A 115 -7.60 -11.47 9.25
C ILE A 115 -6.30 -11.39 10.04
N THR A 116 -5.17 -11.56 9.37
CA THR A 116 -3.85 -11.51 10.00
C THR A 116 -3.21 -10.14 9.74
N PRO A 117 -2.65 -9.48 10.77
CA PRO A 117 -1.85 -8.29 10.58
C PRO A 117 -0.66 -8.57 9.66
N ARG A 118 -0.21 -7.54 8.95
CA ARG A 118 0.94 -7.70 8.07
C ARG A 118 2.20 -8.01 8.88
N ASP A 119 2.91 -9.05 8.46
CA ASP A 119 4.29 -9.28 8.83
C ASP A 119 5.18 -8.33 8.02
N PHE A 120 5.81 -7.37 8.69
CA PHE A 120 6.67 -6.35 8.07
C PHE A 120 8.02 -6.91 7.65
N THR A 121 8.45 -8.05 8.18
CA THR A 121 9.69 -8.72 7.79
C THR A 121 9.56 -9.45 6.44
N GLY A 122 8.32 -9.62 5.95
CA GLY A 122 8.04 -10.18 4.63
C GLY A 122 8.07 -9.13 3.52
N THR A 123 8.03 -9.59 2.26
CA THR A 123 8.10 -8.73 1.07
C THR A 123 6.73 -8.31 0.53
N ARG A 124 5.64 -8.90 0.99
CA ARG A 124 4.31 -8.76 0.37
C ARG A 124 3.41 -7.80 1.11
N PHE A 125 3.36 -6.55 0.69
CA PHE A 125 2.42 -5.56 1.20
C PHE A 125 1.31 -5.31 0.19
N ARG A 126 0.06 -5.17 0.65
CA ARG A 126 -1.11 -4.98 -0.23
C ARG A 126 -1.03 -3.73 -1.09
N ARG A 127 -0.55 -2.62 -0.53
CA ARG A 127 -0.38 -1.34 -1.25
C ARG A 127 1.03 -1.16 -1.82
N GLY A 128 2.02 -1.74 -1.19
CA GLY A 128 3.46 -1.59 -1.40
C GLY A 128 4.17 -1.47 -0.06
N GLY A 129 5.43 -1.89 -0.01
CA GLY A 129 6.28 -1.88 1.19
C GLY A 129 7.26 -0.71 1.26
N ASP A 130 7.19 0.22 0.32
CA ASP A 130 7.99 1.44 0.36
C ASP A 130 7.43 2.44 1.37
N VAL A 131 8.29 3.35 1.84
CA VAL A 131 7.96 4.29 2.91
C VAL A 131 6.73 5.18 2.58
N ARG A 132 6.52 5.54 1.28
CA ARG A 132 5.37 6.35 0.86
C ARG A 132 4.07 5.53 0.92
N ALA A 133 4.10 4.26 0.52
CA ALA A 133 2.96 3.38 0.58
C ALA A 133 2.55 3.09 2.02
N ILE A 134 3.53 2.89 2.92
CA ILE A 134 3.27 2.71 4.36
C ILE A 134 2.70 4.01 4.96
N TYR A 135 3.31 5.17 4.65
CA TYR A 135 2.79 6.48 5.08
C TYR A 135 1.32 6.65 4.69
N LEU A 136 1.00 6.43 3.41
CA LEU A 136 -0.37 6.58 2.92
C LEU A 136 -1.33 5.58 3.59
N THR A 137 -0.88 4.36 3.87
CA THR A 137 -1.67 3.37 4.61
C THR A 137 -1.98 3.83 6.04
N LEU A 138 -1.02 4.44 6.73
CA LEU A 138 -1.25 5.04 8.05
C LEU A 138 -2.23 6.22 7.99
N ARG A 139 -2.15 7.03 6.94
CA ARG A 139 -3.05 8.19 6.76
C ARG A 139 -4.47 7.77 6.42
N THR A 140 -4.66 6.81 5.52
CA THR A 140 -5.98 6.42 5.02
C THR A 140 -6.60 5.22 5.74
N GLY A 141 -5.80 4.41 6.43
CA GLY A 141 -6.23 3.10 6.91
C GLY A 141 -6.47 2.11 5.78
N LEU A 142 -7.02 0.96 6.14
CA LEU A 142 -7.46 -0.10 5.23
C LEU A 142 -8.91 -0.43 5.55
N ASP A 143 -9.86 0.15 4.82
CA ASP A 143 -11.28 -0.04 5.07
C ASP A 143 -11.69 -1.51 4.96
N GLY A 144 -12.64 -1.90 5.77
CA GLY A 144 -13.04 -3.28 5.90
C GLY A 144 -12.09 -4.14 6.75
N THR A 145 -11.05 -3.54 7.32
CA THR A 145 -10.12 -4.20 8.23
C THR A 145 -10.00 -3.44 9.56
N PRO A 146 -9.46 -4.05 10.62
CA PRO A 146 -9.16 -3.35 11.88
C PRO A 146 -8.08 -2.28 11.78
N MET A 147 -7.32 -2.20 10.65
CA MET A 147 -6.30 -1.19 10.44
C MET A 147 -6.95 0.16 10.08
N GLY A 148 -7.26 0.95 11.10
CA GLY A 148 -7.87 2.27 10.95
C GLY A 148 -6.90 3.35 10.45
N SER A 149 -7.45 4.53 10.13
CA SER A 149 -6.66 5.73 9.82
C SER A 149 -6.09 6.35 11.08
N TYR A 150 -4.82 6.73 11.02
CA TYR A 150 -4.11 7.47 12.06
C TYR A 150 -3.98 8.97 11.74
N ALA A 151 -4.63 9.46 10.69
CA ALA A 151 -4.51 10.86 10.24
C ALA A 151 -4.84 11.89 11.31
N LYS A 152 -5.74 11.57 12.25
CA LYS A 152 -6.14 12.45 13.37
C LYS A 152 -5.28 12.27 14.62
N LEU A 153 -4.49 11.21 14.70
CA LEU A 153 -3.71 10.83 15.89
C LEU A 153 -2.23 11.12 15.73
N LEU A 154 -1.72 11.07 14.50
CA LEU A 154 -0.30 11.26 14.19
C LEU A 154 -0.09 12.50 13.34
N THR A 155 0.93 13.27 13.66
CA THR A 155 1.41 14.33 12.77
C THR A 155 2.03 13.74 11.51
N PRO A 156 2.18 14.50 10.42
CA PRO A 156 2.91 14.02 9.25
C PRO A 156 4.33 13.52 9.56
N ALA A 157 5.04 14.20 10.48
CA ALA A 157 6.38 13.81 10.90
C ALA A 157 6.38 12.46 11.66
N ASP A 158 5.44 12.26 12.59
CA ASP A 158 5.27 11.00 13.31
C ASP A 158 4.91 9.86 12.36
N THR A 159 4.04 10.15 11.38
CA THR A 159 3.65 9.18 10.35
C THR A 159 4.85 8.73 9.53
N TRP A 160 5.74 9.68 9.13
CA TRP A 160 6.97 9.36 8.42
C TRP A 160 7.93 8.53 9.27
N ALA A 161 8.06 8.84 10.55
CA ALA A 161 8.93 8.08 11.46
C ALA A 161 8.46 6.62 11.58
N ILE A 162 7.15 6.38 11.79
CA ILE A 162 6.59 5.03 11.86
C ILE A 162 6.72 4.33 10.49
N ALA A 163 6.49 5.04 9.38
CA ALA A 163 6.60 4.46 8.04
C ALA A 163 8.04 4.02 7.74
N ALA A 164 9.03 4.84 8.07
CA ALA A 164 10.44 4.51 7.91
C ALA A 164 10.85 3.33 8.80
N TYR A 165 10.38 3.27 10.04
CA TYR A 165 10.62 2.14 10.92
C TYR A 165 9.99 0.86 10.35
N GLY A 166 8.72 0.90 9.90
CA GLY A 166 8.03 -0.24 9.30
C GLY A 166 8.75 -0.77 8.04
N GLU A 167 9.22 0.12 7.16
CA GLU A 167 10.03 -0.25 6.00
C GLU A 167 11.34 -0.90 6.42
N SER A 168 11.98 -0.40 7.49
CA SER A 168 13.28 -0.91 7.97
C SER A 168 13.22 -2.33 8.52
N LEU A 169 12.05 -2.84 8.85
CA LEU A 169 11.86 -4.23 9.31
C LEU A 169 11.88 -5.22 8.14
N GLY A 170 11.66 -4.75 6.92
CA GLY A 170 11.61 -5.58 5.73
C GLY A 170 12.98 -5.98 5.20
N PRO A 171 13.05 -7.05 4.38
CA PRO A 171 14.33 -7.56 3.82
C PRO A 171 14.98 -6.58 2.83
N ARG A 172 14.26 -5.50 2.43
CA ARG A 172 14.76 -4.42 1.56
C ARG A 172 15.11 -3.16 2.35
N ALA A 173 15.33 -3.28 3.67
CA ALA A 173 15.79 -2.16 4.47
C ALA A 173 17.10 -1.63 3.86
N HIS A 174 16.99 -0.62 3.00
CA HIS A 174 18.11 0.17 2.56
C HIS A 174 18.52 1.03 3.76
N VAL A 175 19.35 0.46 4.62
CA VAL A 175 20.18 1.30 5.48
C VAL A 175 21.18 1.95 4.54
N PRO A 176 21.12 3.28 4.27
CA PRO A 176 22.13 3.93 3.47
C PRO A 176 23.45 3.72 4.24
N ALA A 177 24.41 3.07 3.60
CA ALA A 177 25.77 3.15 4.10
C ALA A 177 26.15 4.63 4.25
N PRO A 178 26.81 5.05 5.31
CA PRO A 178 27.23 6.43 5.48
C PRO A 178 28.01 6.86 4.23
N GLY A 179 27.45 7.77 3.42
CA GLY A 179 28.08 8.28 2.18
C GLY A 179 27.66 7.59 0.87
N GLY A 180 26.69 6.69 0.85
CA GLY A 180 26.23 6.01 -0.37
C GLY A 180 25.18 6.82 -1.14
N THR A 181 25.43 7.08 -2.42
CA THR A 181 24.46 7.58 -3.40
C THR A 181 23.35 6.55 -3.57
N LEU A 182 22.08 6.98 -3.57
CA LEU A 182 20.92 6.12 -3.84
C LEU A 182 21.15 5.31 -5.12
N CYS A 183 21.16 3.99 -5.03
CA CYS A 183 21.11 3.13 -6.20
C CYS A 183 19.80 3.38 -6.96
N PRO A 184 19.82 3.46 -8.30
CA PRO A 184 18.61 3.49 -9.09
C PRO A 184 17.79 2.21 -8.80
N ALA A 185 16.48 2.36 -8.78
CA ALA A 185 15.55 1.26 -8.51
C ALA A 185 15.91 0.05 -9.39
N THR A 186 16.49 -0.97 -8.77
CA THR A 186 16.71 -2.26 -9.44
C THR A 186 15.36 -2.88 -9.76
N ALA A 187 15.26 -3.51 -10.92
CA ALA A 187 14.07 -4.22 -11.35
C ALA A 187 13.55 -5.11 -10.21
N SER A 188 12.26 -5.05 -9.96
CA SER A 188 11.61 -5.81 -8.91
C SER A 188 11.98 -7.29 -9.00
N THR A 189 12.35 -7.88 -7.87
CA THR A 189 12.55 -9.33 -7.76
C THR A 189 11.27 -10.06 -7.42
N ASP A 190 10.14 -9.35 -7.35
CA ASP A 190 8.83 -9.93 -7.09
C ASP A 190 8.39 -10.78 -8.28
N PRO A 191 8.12 -12.09 -8.08
CA PRO A 191 7.71 -12.99 -9.16
C PRO A 191 6.43 -12.55 -9.89
N GLU A 192 5.51 -11.85 -9.19
CA GLU A 192 4.25 -11.38 -9.79
C GLU A 192 4.49 -10.14 -10.67
N GLU A 193 5.35 -9.21 -10.25
CA GLU A 193 5.78 -8.09 -11.10
C GLU A 193 6.59 -8.56 -12.31
N GLN A 194 7.44 -9.59 -12.13
CA GLN A 194 8.17 -10.21 -13.23
C GLN A 194 7.24 -10.96 -14.19
N LEU A 195 6.19 -11.61 -13.69
CA LEU A 195 5.18 -12.26 -14.52
C LEU A 195 4.42 -11.23 -15.35
N GLY A 196 3.99 -10.12 -14.74
CA GLY A 196 3.34 -9.01 -15.45
C GLY A 196 4.23 -8.42 -16.56
N ALA A 197 5.50 -8.19 -16.27
CA ALA A 197 6.48 -7.71 -17.26
C ALA A 197 6.71 -8.73 -18.40
N ARG A 198 6.75 -10.02 -18.08
CA ARG A 198 6.88 -11.11 -19.09
C ARG A 198 5.65 -11.23 -19.98
N LEU A 199 4.44 -11.09 -19.41
CA LEU A 199 3.18 -11.12 -20.17
C LEU A 199 3.08 -9.90 -21.09
N ALA A 200 3.47 -8.72 -20.64
CA ALA A 200 3.54 -7.52 -21.46
C ALA A 200 4.56 -7.65 -22.61
N ALA A 201 5.73 -8.24 -22.35
CA ALA A 201 6.75 -8.50 -23.37
C ALA A 201 6.35 -9.59 -24.36
N ALA A 202 5.52 -10.55 -23.96
CA ALA A 202 5.05 -11.64 -24.81
C ALA A 202 3.89 -11.23 -25.76
N ASN A 203 3.31 -10.04 -25.58
CA ASN A 203 2.25 -9.51 -26.44
C ASN A 203 2.59 -8.12 -27.01
N PRO A 204 3.63 -8.01 -27.87
CA PRO A 204 4.09 -6.73 -28.42
C PRO A 204 3.14 -6.10 -29.45
N GLY A 205 2.00 -6.71 -29.75
CA GLY A 205 1.02 -6.29 -30.78
C GLY A 205 -0.22 -5.60 -30.25
N ALA A 206 -0.30 -5.25 -28.96
CA ALA A 206 -1.45 -4.58 -28.36
C ALA A 206 -1.41 -3.03 -28.51
N ASP A 207 -0.38 -2.50 -29.16
CA ASP A 207 -0.29 -1.08 -29.49
C ASP A 207 -1.20 -0.80 -30.70
N GLY A 208 -2.44 -0.39 -30.37
CA GLY A 208 -3.51 0.07 -31.23
C GLY A 208 -3.17 0.45 -32.67
N GLN A 209 -3.12 -0.49 -33.57
CA GLN A 209 -3.38 -0.29 -35.00
C GLN A 209 -4.52 -1.22 -35.39
N GLY A 210 -5.74 -0.75 -35.16
CA GLY A 210 -6.91 -1.23 -35.87
C GLY A 210 -7.30 -0.20 -36.96
N PRO A 211 -7.90 -0.64 -38.03
CA PRO A 211 -8.17 0.18 -39.21
C PRO A 211 -9.16 1.31 -38.94
#